data_d7f988c79eaa7a67dac947f82468255d
#
_entry.id   d7f988c79eaa7a67dac947f82468255d
#
_cell.length_a   1.000
_cell.length_b   1.000
_cell.length_c   1.000
_cell.angle_alpha   90.00
_cell.angle_beta   90.00
_cell.angle_gamma   90.00
#
_symmetry.space_group_name_H-M   'P 1'
#
loop_
_entity.id
_entity.type
_entity.pdbx_description
1 polymer ?
#
loop_
_entity_poly.entity_id
_entity_poly.type
_entity_poly.pdbx_seq_one_letter_code
_entity_poly.pdbx_strand_id
1 'polypeptide(L)'
;MSAIYTTDEIKEKLLPIFDSAPIERAVLFGSYAKGEATLLSDIDILIDSNGKIKGIDFFGVLEDIVETLNIPVDLIEASQIVDGGRTQHEISETGVVIYERA
;
A
#
# COMPACT_ATOMS: atom_id res chain seq x y z
N MET A 1 -12.07 -20.38 -1.95
CA MET A 1 -11.87 -19.85 -2.94
C MET A 1 -10.76 -18.95 -3.11
N SER A 2 -10.43 -18.47 -4.15
CA SER A 2 -9.24 -17.74 -4.41
C SER A 2 -9.09 -16.56 -3.52
N ALA A 3 -7.92 -16.33 -3.01
CA ALA A 3 -7.65 -15.25 -2.10
C ALA A 3 -6.72 -14.21 -2.71
N ILE A 4 -6.52 -14.25 -4.01
CA ILE A 4 -5.64 -13.26 -4.65
C ILE A 4 -6.50 -12.12 -5.15
N TYR A 5 -6.28 -10.94 -4.56
CA TYR A 5 -7.04 -9.75 -4.94
C TYR A 5 -6.51 -9.16 -6.24
N THR A 6 -7.40 -8.56 -7.02
CA THR A 6 -6.98 -7.73 -8.14
C THR A 6 -6.63 -6.33 -7.60
N THR A 7 -5.94 -5.55 -8.43
CA THR A 7 -5.63 -4.15 -8.09
C THR A 7 -6.90 -3.38 -7.78
N ASP A 8 -7.95 -3.58 -8.59
CA ASP A 8 -9.22 -2.88 -8.37
C ASP A 8 -9.88 -3.27 -7.07
N GLU A 9 -9.81 -4.54 -6.70
CA GLU A 9 -10.36 -5.00 -5.43
C GLU A 9 -9.63 -4.38 -4.24
N ILE A 10 -8.30 -4.32 -4.32
CA ILE A 10 -7.50 -3.71 -3.26
C ILE A 10 -7.86 -2.23 -3.14
N LYS A 11 -7.93 -1.53 -4.26
CA LYS A 11 -8.28 -0.12 -4.28
C LYS A 11 -9.63 0.13 -3.62
N GLU A 12 -10.62 -0.66 -3.99
CA GLU A 12 -11.98 -0.50 -3.46
C GLU A 12 -12.06 -0.78 -1.98
N LYS A 13 -11.42 -1.86 -1.55
CA LYS A 13 -11.48 -2.26 -0.14
C LYS A 13 -10.75 -1.28 0.78
N LEU A 14 -9.70 -0.66 0.30
CA LEU A 14 -8.88 0.23 1.13
C LEU A 14 -9.30 1.68 1.06
N LEU A 15 -10.21 2.04 0.14
CA LEU A 15 -10.65 3.41 -0.01
C LEU A 15 -11.12 4.04 1.30
N PRO A 16 -11.98 3.39 2.12
CA PRO A 16 -12.42 4.01 3.37
C PRO A 16 -11.27 4.31 4.33
N ILE A 17 -10.26 3.46 4.35
CA ILE A 17 -9.10 3.65 5.23
C ILE A 17 -8.30 4.86 4.78
N PHE A 18 -7.99 4.94 3.49
CA PHE A 18 -7.20 6.04 2.96
C PHE A 18 -7.96 7.36 3.07
N ASP A 19 -9.28 7.32 2.91
CA ASP A 19 -10.11 8.52 2.93
C ASP A 19 -10.22 9.09 4.33
N SER A 20 -10.16 8.25 5.35
CA SER A 20 -10.32 8.69 6.74
C SER A 20 -9.00 9.05 7.42
N ALA A 21 -7.87 8.82 6.76
CA ALA A 21 -6.55 9.13 7.30
C ALA A 21 -5.93 10.29 6.52
N PRO A 22 -4.91 10.98 7.08
CA PRO A 22 -4.27 12.09 6.36
C PRO A 22 -3.31 11.57 5.29
N ILE A 23 -3.81 10.76 4.37
CA ILE A 23 -3.04 10.18 3.28
C ILE A 23 -3.33 10.96 2.00
N GLU A 24 -2.25 11.42 1.34
CA GLU A 24 -2.38 12.14 0.09
C GLU A 24 -2.41 11.20 -1.09
N ARG A 25 -1.66 10.11 -1.02
CA ARG A 25 -1.55 9.17 -2.12
C ARG A 25 -1.14 7.81 -1.60
N ALA A 26 -1.61 6.76 -2.27
CA ALA A 26 -1.19 5.40 -1.98
C ALA A 26 -0.85 4.68 -3.28
N VAL A 27 0.25 3.94 -3.27
CA VAL A 27 0.76 3.24 -4.46
C VAL A 27 0.96 1.77 -4.12
N LEU A 28 0.36 0.92 -4.92
CA LEU A 28 0.59 -0.53 -4.83
C LEU A 28 1.79 -0.86 -5.71
N PHE A 29 2.72 -1.66 -5.20
CA PHE A 29 3.86 -2.07 -6.00
C PHE A 29 4.17 -3.54 -5.73
N GLY A 30 5.22 -4.06 -6.36
CA GLY A 30 5.60 -5.46 -6.19
C GLY A 30 4.70 -6.43 -6.94
N SER A 31 4.61 -7.66 -6.44
CA SER A 31 3.96 -8.75 -7.17
C SER A 31 2.48 -8.50 -7.45
N TYR A 32 1.76 -7.93 -6.50
CA TYR A 32 0.34 -7.63 -6.71
C TYR A 32 0.14 -6.60 -7.82
N ALA A 33 1.01 -5.60 -7.88
CA ALA A 33 0.90 -4.58 -8.92
C ALA A 33 1.22 -5.15 -10.30
N LYS A 34 2.11 -6.15 -10.35
CA LYS A 34 2.50 -6.75 -11.62
C LYS A 34 1.54 -7.85 -12.09
N GLY A 35 0.56 -8.22 -11.27
CA GLY A 35 -0.31 -9.32 -11.60
C GLY A 35 0.34 -10.68 -11.45
N GLU A 36 1.41 -10.75 -10.64
CA GLU A 36 2.19 -11.98 -10.44
C GLU A 36 2.06 -12.53 -9.03
N ALA A 37 1.11 -12.03 -8.25
CA ALA A 37 0.96 -12.46 -6.87
C ALA A 37 0.52 -13.91 -6.77
N THR A 38 0.97 -14.57 -5.70
CA THR A 38 0.53 -15.92 -5.37
C THR A 38 -0.08 -15.89 -3.99
N LEU A 39 -0.56 -17.03 -3.52
CA LEU A 39 -1.14 -17.12 -2.18
C LEU A 39 -0.10 -16.87 -1.08
N LEU A 40 1.18 -16.91 -1.43
CA LEU A 40 2.26 -16.64 -0.46
C LEU A 40 2.80 -15.21 -0.55
N SER A 41 2.28 -14.40 -1.46
CA SER A 41 2.77 -13.04 -1.66
C SER A 41 2.23 -12.09 -0.60
N ASP A 42 3.07 -11.13 -0.19
CA ASP A 42 2.63 -10.01 0.62
C ASP A 42 2.13 -8.90 -0.30
N ILE A 43 1.33 -8.00 0.26
CA ILE A 43 0.90 -6.81 -0.47
C ILE A 43 1.85 -5.68 -0.09
N ASP A 44 2.46 -5.04 -1.09
CA ASP A 44 3.40 -3.94 -0.88
C ASP A 44 2.72 -2.62 -1.21
N ILE A 45 2.62 -1.74 -0.21
CA ILE A 45 1.93 -0.45 -0.37
C ILE A 45 2.80 0.68 0.16
N LEU A 46 2.92 1.73 -0.65
CA LEU A 46 3.53 2.98 -0.22
C LEU A 46 2.42 3.98 0.05
N ILE A 47 2.46 4.64 1.21
CA ILE A 47 1.55 5.75 1.49
C ILE A 47 2.34 7.03 1.61
N ASP A 48 1.80 8.11 1.05
CA ASP A 48 2.39 9.44 1.16
C ASP A 48 1.45 10.28 2.00
N SER A 49 1.88 10.60 3.21
CA SER A 49 1.09 11.40 4.15
C SER A 49 1.75 12.73 4.46
N ASN A 50 2.79 13.09 3.70
CA ASN A 50 3.57 14.30 3.98
C ASN A 50 4.16 14.23 5.40
N GLY A 51 4.49 13.02 5.85
CA GLY A 51 5.06 12.81 7.17
C GLY A 51 4.06 12.93 8.32
N LYS A 52 2.77 13.05 8.02
CA LYS A 52 1.74 13.18 9.07
C LYS A 52 1.44 11.88 9.79
N ILE A 53 1.64 10.75 9.12
CA ILE A 53 1.38 9.45 9.70
C ILE A 53 2.70 8.83 10.14
N LYS A 54 2.88 8.68 11.44
CA LYS A 54 4.09 8.08 12.00
C LYS A 54 3.77 7.53 13.39
N GLY A 55 4.68 6.71 13.90
CA GLY A 55 4.51 6.12 15.23
C GLY A 55 3.26 5.26 15.33
N ILE A 56 2.47 5.50 16.37
CA ILE A 56 1.26 4.73 16.64
C ILE A 56 0.25 4.86 15.51
N ASP A 57 0.15 6.04 14.92
CA ASP A 57 -0.79 6.27 13.82
C ASP A 57 -0.45 5.41 12.62
N PHE A 58 0.84 5.22 12.35
CA PHE A 58 1.28 4.37 11.25
C PHE A 58 0.85 2.92 11.50
N PHE A 59 1.06 2.43 12.72
CA PHE A 59 0.65 1.07 13.06
C PHE A 59 -0.86 0.90 12.98
N GLY A 60 -1.62 1.93 13.35
CA GLY A 60 -3.07 1.89 13.24
C GLY A 60 -3.53 1.69 11.81
N VAL A 61 -2.93 2.44 10.88
CA VAL A 61 -3.27 2.32 9.47
C VAL A 61 -2.89 0.92 8.96
N LEU A 62 -1.70 0.45 9.33
CA LEU A 62 -1.25 -0.88 8.92
C LEU A 62 -2.21 -1.96 9.41
N GLU A 63 -2.61 -1.89 10.66
CA GLU A 63 -3.54 -2.85 11.23
C GLU A 63 -4.87 -2.86 10.50
N ASP A 64 -5.40 -1.67 10.20
CA ASP A 64 -6.65 -1.56 9.49
C ASP A 64 -6.57 -2.21 8.11
N ILE A 65 -5.46 -2.00 7.43
CA ILE A 65 -5.27 -2.58 6.09
C ILE A 65 -5.17 -4.10 6.19
N VAL A 66 -4.37 -4.59 7.14
CA VAL A 66 -4.20 -6.04 7.30
C VAL A 66 -5.53 -6.71 7.64
N GLU A 67 -6.30 -6.09 8.55
CA GLU A 67 -7.60 -6.66 8.94
C GLU A 67 -8.58 -6.67 7.77
N THR A 68 -8.54 -5.62 6.96
CA THR A 68 -9.47 -5.51 5.83
C THR A 68 -9.15 -6.53 4.75
N LEU A 69 -7.88 -6.70 4.44
CA LEU A 69 -7.45 -7.61 3.36
C LEU A 69 -7.19 -9.03 3.84
N ASN A 70 -6.93 -9.18 5.12
CA ASN A 70 -6.66 -10.48 5.74
C ASN A 70 -5.47 -11.21 5.12
N ILE A 71 -4.45 -10.46 4.71
CA ILE A 71 -3.19 -11.01 4.24
C ILE A 71 -2.07 -10.07 4.72
N PRO A 72 -0.83 -10.56 4.80
CA PRO A 72 0.28 -9.72 5.24
C PRO A 72 0.49 -8.52 4.31
N VAL A 73 0.79 -7.39 4.91
CA VAL A 73 0.98 -6.14 4.17
C VAL A 73 2.31 -5.53 4.59
N ASP A 74 3.10 -5.13 3.59
CA ASP A 74 4.32 -4.37 3.81
C ASP A 74 4.00 -2.92 3.50
N LEU A 75 3.87 -2.11 4.54
CA LEU A 75 3.46 -0.71 4.40
C LEU A 75 4.64 0.22 4.64
N ILE A 76 4.86 1.15 3.73
CA ILE A 76 5.97 2.10 3.81
C ILE A 76 5.41 3.50 3.68
N GLU A 77 5.89 4.42 4.54
CA GLU A 77 5.55 5.83 4.39
C GLU A 77 6.61 6.48 3.51
N ALA A 78 6.18 7.37 2.61
CA ALA A 78 7.06 7.93 1.57
C ALA A 78 8.33 8.58 2.15
N SER A 79 8.24 9.18 3.34
CA SER A 79 9.40 9.82 3.95
C SER A 79 10.49 8.84 4.37
N GLN A 80 10.18 7.55 4.41
CA GLN A 80 11.14 6.51 4.79
C GLN A 80 11.88 5.92 3.59
N ILE A 81 11.56 6.37 2.39
CA ILE A 81 12.18 5.82 1.19
C ILE A 81 13.55 6.46 0.96
N VAL A 82 14.53 5.61 0.66
CA VAL A 82 15.88 6.08 0.34
C VAL A 82 15.97 6.30 -1.17
N ASP A 83 16.40 7.52 -1.55
CA ASP A 83 16.57 7.86 -2.97
C ASP A 83 17.59 6.93 -3.61
N GLY A 84 17.21 6.38 -4.77
CA GLY A 84 18.07 5.46 -5.50
C GLY A 84 18.11 4.06 -4.94
N GLY A 85 17.32 3.77 -3.90
CA GLY A 85 17.27 2.44 -3.32
C GLY A 85 16.38 1.49 -4.09
N ARG A 86 16.38 0.23 -3.65
CA ARG A 86 15.61 -0.83 -4.31
C ARG A 86 14.11 -0.55 -4.29
N THR A 87 13.59 -0.08 -3.17
CA THR A 87 12.16 0.17 -3.04
C THR A 87 11.71 1.26 -3.99
N GLN A 88 12.48 2.35 -4.09
CA GLN A 88 12.16 3.42 -5.02
C GLN A 88 12.17 2.92 -6.45
N HIS A 89 13.14 2.09 -6.78
CA HIS A 89 13.24 1.51 -8.12
C HIS A 89 12.02 0.63 -8.42
N GLU A 90 11.63 -0.21 -7.46
CA GLU A 90 10.48 -1.08 -7.62
C GLU A 90 9.19 -0.29 -7.83
N ILE A 91 9.01 0.77 -7.07
CA ILE A 91 7.84 1.62 -7.20
C ILE A 91 7.80 2.29 -8.57
N SER A 92 8.96 2.75 -9.06
CA SER A 92 9.04 3.36 -10.38
C SER A 92 8.71 2.37 -11.49
N GLU A 93 9.10 1.11 -11.32
CA GLU A 93 8.90 0.10 -12.35
C GLU A 93 7.50 -0.50 -12.33
N THR A 94 6.93 -0.72 -11.16
CA THR A 94 5.70 -1.49 -11.02
C THR A 94 4.57 -0.74 -10.33
N GLY A 95 4.83 0.45 -9.81
CA GLY A 95 3.84 1.15 -8.99
C GLY A 95 2.55 1.48 -9.70
N VAL A 96 1.43 1.22 -9.01
CA VAL A 96 0.11 1.56 -9.50
C VAL A 96 -0.56 2.41 -8.43
N VAL A 97 -0.98 3.62 -8.80
CA VAL A 97 -1.65 4.51 -7.85
C VAL A 97 -3.02 3.93 -7.54
N ILE A 98 -3.27 3.61 -6.27
CA ILE A 98 -4.55 3.06 -5.84
C ILE A 98 -5.38 4.07 -5.06
N TYR A 99 -4.81 5.22 -4.70
CA TYR A 99 -5.54 6.30 -4.03
C TYR A 99 -4.79 7.60 -4.26
N GLU A 100 -5.55 8.64 -4.53
CA GLU A 100 -4.97 9.97 -4.69
C GLU A 100 -6.02 10.99 -4.27
N ARG A 101 -5.64 11.86 -3.31
CA ARG A 101 -6.55 12.87 -2.80
C ARG A 101 -6.51 14.08 -3.72
N ALA A 102 -7.68 14.57 -4.08
CA ALA A 102 -7.78 15.70 -4.96
C ALA A 102 -7.38 17.01 -4.25
#